data_3106202f03eb0fda8a9c5a796c038897
#
_entry.id   3106202f03eb0fda8a9c5a796c038897
#
_cell.length_a   1.000
_cell.length_b   1.000
_cell.length_c   1.000
_cell.angle_alpha   90.00
_cell.angle_beta   90.00
_cell.angle_gamma   90.00
#
_symmetry.space_group_name_H-M   'P 1'
#
loop_
_entity.id
_entity.type
_entity.pdbx_description
1 polymer ?
#
loop_
_entity_poly.entity_id
_entity_poly.type
_entity_poly.pdbx_seq_one_letter_code
_entity_poly.pdbx_strand_id
1 'polypeptide(L)'
;LKWKKFGAKAGVRYEHTFMDVEYDYMPERNFKAGFDDVVPTLNLSYMLGTSATLRANYNMRINRPGIWYLNPFRDTSNPTSISYGNPDLDTEKAHILGMTFNTFSAKFSLNANLTYTFTNNGIERYSFMNNGVQENTYGNVGKSQRTRLALWMNWNPGSTTRLSLNTSGSYSDFQSKELNSRNSGFAGEVFANIQQTIP
;
A
#
# COMPACT_ATOMS: atom_id res chain seq x y z
N LEU A 1 9.38 24.39 1.65
CA LEU A 1 10.43 25.13 1.00
C LEU A 1 10.15 25.26 -0.49
N LYS A 2 10.27 26.45 -1.05
CA LYS A 2 10.16 26.68 -2.51
C LYS A 2 11.34 27.54 -2.93
N TRP A 3 12.12 27.06 -3.90
CA TRP A 3 13.29 27.80 -4.38
C TRP A 3 13.37 27.66 -5.91
N LYS A 4 13.10 28.79 -6.62
CA LYS A 4 13.06 28.82 -8.10
C LYS A 4 12.18 27.70 -8.69
N LYS A 5 12.81 26.71 -9.31
CA LYS A 5 12.14 25.55 -9.95
C LYS A 5 11.93 24.35 -9.03
N PHE A 6 12.47 24.40 -7.81
CA PHE A 6 12.43 23.31 -6.84
C PHE A 6 11.44 23.61 -5.73
N GLY A 7 10.62 22.63 -5.37
CA GLY A 7 9.74 22.64 -4.22
C GLY A 7 9.94 21.40 -3.36
N ALA A 8 9.96 21.56 -2.05
CA ALA A 8 10.04 20.49 -1.08
C ALA A 8 9.05 20.70 0.06
N LYS A 9 8.33 19.66 0.45
CA LYS A 9 7.45 19.62 1.62
C LYS A 9 7.71 18.33 2.37
N ALA A 10 8.08 18.43 3.65
CA ALA A 10 8.20 17.30 4.56
C ALA A 10 7.21 17.45 5.71
N GLY A 11 6.76 16.35 6.25
CA GLY A 11 5.88 16.30 7.41
C GLY A 11 6.11 15.03 8.21
N VAL A 12 5.84 15.09 9.50
CA VAL A 12 5.85 13.96 10.42
C VAL A 12 4.58 14.03 11.23
N ARG A 13 3.88 12.90 11.35
CA ARG A 13 2.70 12.74 12.21
C ARG A 13 3.01 11.66 13.25
N TYR A 14 2.77 11.96 14.50
CA TYR A 14 2.78 10.98 15.58
C TYR A 14 1.35 10.59 15.90
N GLU A 15 1.12 9.31 16.04
CA GLU A 15 -0.18 8.75 16.42
C GLU A 15 0.01 7.77 17.58
N HIS A 16 -0.74 8.01 18.65
CA HIS A 16 -0.88 7.08 19.78
C HIS A 16 -2.28 6.48 19.77
N THR A 17 -2.38 5.18 19.95
CA THR A 17 -3.66 4.47 20.11
C THR A 17 -3.55 3.55 21.32
N PHE A 18 -4.53 3.62 22.18
CA PHE A 18 -4.68 2.73 23.33
C PHE A 18 -6.02 2.01 23.23
N MET A 19 -6.04 0.71 23.46
CA MET A 19 -7.21 -0.13 23.53
C MET A 19 -7.25 -0.81 24.88
N ASP A 20 -8.39 -0.71 25.58
CA ASP A 20 -8.70 -1.41 26.80
C ASP A 20 -9.99 -2.19 26.57
N VAL A 21 -9.91 -3.51 26.61
CA VAL A 21 -11.02 -4.41 26.27
C VAL A 21 -11.40 -5.19 27.50
N GLU A 22 -12.61 -4.96 27.98
CA GLU A 22 -13.18 -5.61 29.14
C GLU A 22 -14.41 -6.44 28.74
N TYR A 23 -14.48 -7.66 29.23
CA TYR A 23 -15.62 -8.57 29.05
C TYR A 23 -16.31 -8.77 30.40
N ASP A 24 -17.55 -8.31 30.52
CA ASP A 24 -18.31 -8.33 31.79
C ASP A 24 -18.48 -9.74 32.38
N TYR A 25 -18.61 -10.74 31.49
CA TYR A 25 -18.86 -12.12 31.92
C TYR A 25 -17.66 -13.07 31.79
N MET A 26 -16.53 -12.58 31.27
CA MET A 26 -15.33 -13.38 30.99
C MET A 26 -14.07 -12.53 31.18
N PRO A 27 -13.76 -12.13 32.44
CA PRO A 27 -12.63 -11.22 32.70
C PRO A 27 -11.26 -11.80 32.32
N GLU A 28 -11.14 -13.14 32.17
CA GLU A 28 -9.95 -13.80 31.64
C GLU A 28 -9.67 -13.47 30.16
N ARG A 29 -10.63 -12.86 29.46
CA ARG A 29 -10.46 -12.39 28.08
C ARG A 29 -10.05 -10.92 27.99
N ASN A 30 -9.97 -10.22 29.11
CA ASN A 30 -9.57 -8.82 29.14
C ASN A 30 -8.15 -8.68 28.61
N PHE A 31 -7.95 -7.67 27.80
CA PHE A 31 -6.61 -7.34 27.30
C PHE A 31 -6.47 -5.85 27.00
N LYS A 32 -5.23 -5.39 27.01
CA LYS A 32 -4.86 -4.02 26.66
C LYS A 32 -3.84 -4.05 25.54
N ALA A 33 -3.93 -3.10 24.63
CA ALA A 33 -2.95 -2.91 23.58
C ALA A 33 -2.68 -1.42 23.38
N GLY A 34 -1.43 -1.08 23.10
CA GLY A 34 -1.01 0.29 22.80
C GLY A 34 -0.10 0.33 21.59
N PHE A 35 -0.28 1.34 20.74
CA PHE A 35 0.49 1.53 19.52
C PHE A 35 0.98 2.97 19.44
N ASP A 36 2.27 3.13 19.20
CA ASP A 36 2.94 4.40 19.00
C ASP A 36 3.56 4.42 17.59
N ASP A 37 3.07 5.29 16.73
CA ASP A 37 3.47 5.33 15.34
C ASP A 37 3.95 6.71 14.92
N VAL A 38 5.10 6.75 14.26
CA VAL A 38 5.64 7.94 13.61
C VAL A 38 5.49 7.76 12.09
N VAL A 39 4.73 8.66 11.47
CA VAL A 39 4.32 8.57 10.06
C VAL A 39 4.92 9.73 9.26
N PRO A 40 6.08 9.54 8.62
CA PRO A 40 6.73 10.55 7.81
C PRO A 40 6.11 10.68 6.42
N THR A 41 6.18 11.89 5.86
CA THR A 41 5.84 12.21 4.48
C THR A 41 6.88 13.13 3.86
N LEU A 42 7.17 12.94 2.57
CA LEU A 42 8.06 13.80 1.81
C LEU A 42 7.50 14.00 0.41
N ASN A 43 7.44 15.25 -0.05
CA ASN A 43 7.07 15.58 -1.42
C ASN A 43 8.12 16.53 -1.99
N LEU A 44 8.65 16.16 -3.13
CA LEU A 44 9.61 16.95 -3.90
C LEU A 44 8.99 17.28 -5.26
N SER A 45 9.27 18.45 -5.79
CA SER A 45 8.85 18.84 -7.14
C SER A 45 9.94 19.63 -7.82
N TYR A 46 10.10 19.40 -9.11
CA TYR A 46 11.05 20.12 -9.95
C TYR A 46 10.40 20.49 -11.27
N MET A 47 10.48 21.77 -11.62
CA MET A 47 9.97 22.30 -12.89
C MET A 47 11.04 22.18 -13.97
N LEU A 48 10.79 21.35 -14.98
CA LEU A 48 11.60 21.15 -16.18
C LEU A 48 11.14 22.12 -17.28
N GLY A 49 11.73 23.31 -17.31
CA GLY A 49 11.26 24.36 -18.23
C GLY A 49 9.92 24.95 -17.81
N THR A 50 9.07 25.30 -18.79
CA THR A 50 7.77 25.97 -18.60
C THR A 50 6.59 25.00 -18.61
N SER A 51 6.75 23.82 -19.20
CA SER A 51 5.63 22.90 -19.52
C SER A 51 5.79 21.50 -18.92
N ALA A 52 6.89 21.21 -18.23
CA ALA A 52 7.09 19.90 -17.64
C ALA A 52 7.41 19.97 -16.13
N THR A 53 6.94 19.00 -15.39
CA THR A 53 7.17 18.88 -13.95
C THR A 53 7.47 17.43 -13.57
N LEU A 54 8.52 17.25 -12.78
CA LEU A 54 8.83 15.99 -12.12
C LEU A 54 8.49 16.12 -10.65
N ARG A 55 7.78 15.15 -10.09
CA ARG A 55 7.46 15.04 -8.66
C ARG A 55 7.93 13.70 -8.14
N ALA A 56 8.48 13.71 -6.94
CA ALA A 56 8.77 12.50 -6.17
C ALA A 56 8.10 12.62 -4.81
N ASN A 57 7.51 11.54 -4.34
CA ASN A 57 6.88 11.50 -3.04
C ASN A 57 7.21 10.21 -2.30
N TYR A 58 7.28 10.34 -0.99
CA TYR A 58 7.31 9.24 -0.05
C TYR A 58 6.22 9.44 0.98
N ASN A 59 5.42 8.40 1.20
CA ASN A 59 4.40 8.36 2.23
C ASN A 59 4.46 7.02 2.95
N MET A 60 4.28 7.04 4.26
CA MET A 60 4.01 5.85 5.03
C MET A 60 2.51 5.79 5.34
N ARG A 61 1.94 4.60 5.29
CA ARG A 61 0.61 4.28 5.81
C ARG A 61 0.74 3.22 6.89
N ILE A 62 -0.09 3.35 7.89
CA ILE A 62 -0.16 2.40 9.00
C ILE A 62 -1.52 1.72 9.00
N ASN A 63 -1.53 0.44 9.38
CA ASN A 63 -2.73 -0.35 9.59
C ASN A 63 -2.57 -1.08 10.93
N ARG A 64 -3.32 -0.66 11.95
CA ARG A 64 -3.28 -1.24 13.28
C ARG A 64 -4.12 -2.50 13.34
N PRO A 65 -3.68 -3.53 14.06
CA PRO A 65 -4.50 -4.72 14.25
C PRO A 65 -5.80 -4.35 14.97
N GLY A 66 -6.90 -4.84 14.45
CA GLY A 66 -8.20 -4.70 15.10
C GLY A 66 -8.32 -5.63 16.31
N ILE A 67 -9.33 -5.37 17.14
CA ILE A 67 -9.59 -6.07 18.40
C ILE A 67 -9.64 -7.62 18.24
N TRP A 68 -10.17 -8.10 17.11
CA TRP A 68 -10.29 -9.53 16.82
C TRP A 68 -8.94 -10.21 16.57
N TYR A 69 -7.97 -9.47 16.03
CA TYR A 69 -6.62 -9.99 15.82
C TYR A 69 -5.81 -10.06 17.11
N LEU A 70 -6.14 -9.20 18.07
CA LEU A 70 -5.43 -9.08 19.35
C LEU A 70 -6.02 -9.97 20.45
N ASN A 71 -7.28 -10.41 20.32
CA ASN A 71 -7.97 -11.15 21.37
C ASN A 71 -7.27 -12.51 21.65
N PRO A 72 -6.65 -12.70 22.82
CA PRO A 72 -5.89 -13.90 23.16
C PRO A 72 -6.77 -15.12 23.46
N PHE A 73 -8.10 -14.96 23.46
CA PHE A 73 -9.01 -16.05 23.73
C PHE A 73 -8.83 -17.20 22.74
N ARG A 74 -8.59 -18.41 23.29
CA ARG A 74 -8.43 -19.63 22.52
C ARG A 74 -9.79 -20.30 22.33
N ASP A 75 -10.28 -20.30 21.09
CA ASP A 75 -11.47 -21.06 20.73
C ASP A 75 -11.12 -22.54 20.58
N THR A 76 -11.57 -23.33 21.53
CA THR A 76 -11.36 -24.79 21.61
C THR A 76 -12.62 -25.60 21.27
N SER A 77 -13.60 -24.98 20.64
CA SER A 77 -14.85 -25.66 20.21
C SER A 77 -14.58 -26.84 19.30
N ASN A 78 -13.50 -26.78 18.54
CA ASN A 78 -12.96 -27.92 17.80
C ASN A 78 -11.63 -28.37 18.45
N PRO A 79 -11.58 -29.56 19.07
CA PRO A 79 -10.39 -30.02 19.78
C PRO A 79 -9.18 -30.31 18.86
N THR A 80 -9.39 -30.44 17.56
CA THR A 80 -8.32 -30.66 16.57
C THR A 80 -7.86 -29.38 15.87
N SER A 81 -8.58 -28.25 16.08
CA SER A 81 -8.26 -26.98 15.44
C SER A 81 -8.63 -25.82 16.37
N ILE A 82 -7.63 -25.18 16.94
CA ILE A 82 -7.77 -24.06 17.88
C ILE A 82 -7.47 -22.75 17.16
N SER A 83 -8.27 -21.71 17.41
CA SER A 83 -8.06 -20.39 16.85
C SER A 83 -7.96 -19.33 17.94
N TYR A 84 -7.04 -18.39 17.81
CA TYR A 84 -6.85 -17.29 18.76
C TYR A 84 -6.16 -16.10 18.10
N GLY A 85 -6.35 -14.91 18.64
CA GLY A 85 -5.63 -13.70 18.26
C GLY A 85 -4.25 -13.64 18.89
N ASN A 86 -3.46 -12.65 18.48
CA ASN A 86 -2.12 -12.42 18.99
C ASN A 86 -2.01 -10.99 19.55
N PRO A 87 -1.94 -10.80 20.88
CA PRO A 87 -1.80 -9.48 21.48
C PRO A 87 -0.44 -8.80 21.19
N ASP A 88 0.56 -9.55 20.73
CA ASP A 88 1.91 -9.06 20.43
C ASP A 88 2.04 -8.54 18.99
N LEU A 89 0.92 -8.33 18.28
CA LEU A 89 0.95 -7.76 16.94
C LEU A 89 1.36 -6.29 16.96
N ASP A 90 2.28 -5.96 16.06
CA ASP A 90 2.66 -4.59 15.76
C ASP A 90 1.79 -3.96 14.68
N THR A 91 1.77 -2.62 14.65
CA THR A 91 1.21 -1.85 13.53
C THR A 91 1.89 -2.24 12.22
N GLU A 92 1.10 -2.64 11.22
CA GLU A 92 1.59 -2.84 9.85
C GLU A 92 1.95 -1.50 9.23
N LYS A 93 3.12 -1.44 8.57
CA LYS A 93 3.67 -0.22 7.96
C LYS A 93 3.90 -0.43 6.46
N ALA A 94 3.10 0.27 5.65
CA ALA A 94 3.24 0.28 4.20
C ALA A 94 3.97 1.54 3.75
N HIS A 95 5.07 1.37 3.05
CA HIS A 95 5.88 2.44 2.49
C HIS A 95 5.53 2.62 1.01
N ILE A 96 5.25 3.86 0.61
CA ILE A 96 4.84 4.21 -0.74
C ILE A 96 5.80 5.26 -1.30
N LEU A 97 6.53 4.88 -2.34
CA LEU A 97 7.41 5.75 -3.12
C LEU A 97 6.73 6.02 -4.45
N GLY A 98 6.57 7.28 -4.82
CA GLY A 98 5.98 7.69 -6.08
C GLY A 98 6.89 8.61 -6.87
N MET A 99 6.86 8.49 -8.20
CA MET A 99 7.47 9.42 -9.13
C MET A 99 6.47 9.75 -10.23
N THR A 100 6.19 11.02 -10.43
CA THR A 100 5.25 11.49 -11.44
C THR A 100 5.92 12.49 -12.37
N PHE A 101 5.89 12.20 -13.66
CA PHE A 101 6.29 13.13 -14.70
C PHE A 101 5.04 13.65 -15.42
N ASN A 102 4.91 14.95 -15.51
CA ASN A 102 3.85 15.61 -16.26
C ASN A 102 4.45 16.55 -17.29
N THR A 103 3.95 16.49 -18.50
CA THR A 103 4.24 17.52 -19.50
C THR A 103 2.97 17.88 -20.26
N PHE A 104 2.90 19.14 -20.67
CA PHE A 104 1.75 19.67 -21.37
C PHE A 104 2.18 20.69 -22.43
N SER A 105 1.64 20.54 -23.64
CA SER A 105 1.73 21.50 -24.73
C SER A 105 0.41 21.54 -25.52
N ALA A 106 0.27 22.46 -26.46
CA ALA A 106 -0.93 22.56 -27.29
C ALA A 106 -1.25 21.27 -28.09
N LYS A 107 -0.22 20.48 -28.43
CA LYS A 107 -0.38 19.28 -29.26
C LYS A 107 -0.14 17.98 -28.50
N PHE A 108 0.46 18.04 -27.32
CA PHE A 108 0.88 16.82 -26.60
C PHE A 108 0.76 17.01 -25.08
N SER A 109 0.17 16.03 -24.43
CA SER A 109 0.19 15.92 -22.98
C SER A 109 0.50 14.49 -22.55
N LEU A 110 1.33 14.36 -21.52
CA LEU A 110 1.72 13.09 -20.94
C LEU A 110 1.72 13.22 -19.41
N ASN A 111 1.09 12.26 -18.76
CA ASN A 111 1.25 11.96 -17.35
C ASN A 111 1.82 10.55 -17.23
N ALA A 112 2.98 10.41 -16.62
CA ALA A 112 3.59 9.13 -16.30
C ALA A 112 3.74 9.03 -14.78
N ASN A 113 3.21 7.97 -14.19
CA ASN A 113 3.25 7.72 -12.74
C ASN A 113 3.86 6.35 -12.47
N LEU A 114 4.98 6.34 -11.74
CA LEU A 114 5.62 5.14 -11.22
C LEU A 114 5.41 5.10 -9.71
N THR A 115 4.85 4.02 -9.19
CA THR A 115 4.64 3.81 -7.76
C THR A 115 5.27 2.50 -7.33
N TYR A 116 6.03 2.53 -6.24
CA TYR A 116 6.55 1.35 -5.55
C TYR A 116 6.01 1.34 -4.12
N THR A 117 5.31 0.27 -3.77
CA THR A 117 4.75 0.06 -2.43
C THR A 117 5.35 -1.20 -1.85
N PHE A 118 5.79 -1.14 -0.59
CA PHE A 118 6.24 -2.33 0.11
C PHE A 118 5.81 -2.33 1.58
N THR A 119 5.57 -3.52 2.10
CA THR A 119 5.27 -3.83 3.50
C THR A 119 6.15 -5.00 3.92
N ASN A 120 6.83 -4.89 5.06
CA ASN A 120 7.73 -5.93 5.57
C ASN A 120 7.20 -6.67 6.79
N ASN A 121 6.13 -6.15 7.39
CA ASN A 121 5.51 -6.65 8.63
C ASN A 121 3.97 -6.74 8.48
N GLY A 122 3.50 -7.21 7.32
CA GLY A 122 2.08 -7.42 7.06
C GLY A 122 1.48 -8.40 8.06
N ILE A 123 0.29 -8.08 8.57
CA ILE A 123 -0.44 -8.95 9.47
C ILE A 123 -1.12 -10.04 8.64
N GLU A 124 -0.74 -11.30 8.88
CA GLU A 124 -1.30 -12.46 8.19
C GLU A 124 -1.77 -13.50 9.20
N ARG A 125 -2.83 -14.22 8.81
CA ARG A 125 -3.24 -15.43 9.51
C ARG A 125 -2.37 -16.58 9.03
N TYR A 126 -1.84 -17.36 9.97
CA TYR A 126 -1.10 -18.58 9.68
C TYR A 126 -1.51 -19.72 10.61
N SER A 127 -1.18 -20.93 10.20
CA SER A 127 -1.51 -22.15 10.95
C SER A 127 -0.27 -23.01 11.09
N PHE A 128 -0.13 -23.66 12.23
CA PHE A 128 0.92 -24.62 12.51
C PHE A 128 0.40 -25.80 13.32
N MET A 129 1.13 -26.90 13.31
CA MET A 129 0.79 -28.06 14.12
C MET A 129 1.52 -28.02 15.46
N ASN A 130 0.78 -28.16 16.56
CA ASN A 130 1.31 -28.23 17.90
C ASN A 130 0.72 -29.46 18.60
N ASN A 131 1.56 -30.48 18.88
CA ASN A 131 1.15 -31.73 19.53
C ASN A 131 -0.09 -32.42 18.88
N GLY A 132 -0.16 -32.40 17.54
CA GLY A 132 -1.26 -33.00 16.80
C GLY A 132 -2.52 -32.14 16.68
N VAL A 133 -2.53 -30.93 17.23
CA VAL A 133 -3.61 -29.93 17.11
C VAL A 133 -3.18 -28.84 16.15
N GLN A 134 -4.04 -28.47 15.21
CA GLN A 134 -3.83 -27.31 14.35
C GLN A 134 -4.11 -26.03 15.13
N GLU A 135 -3.12 -25.17 15.25
CA GLU A 135 -3.28 -23.86 15.83
C GLU A 135 -3.31 -22.78 14.73
N ASN A 136 -4.29 -21.87 14.83
CA ASN A 136 -4.49 -20.78 13.89
C ASN A 136 -4.38 -19.45 14.63
N THR A 137 -3.47 -18.59 14.21
CA THR A 137 -3.24 -17.30 14.84
C THR A 137 -2.80 -16.25 13.81
N TYR A 138 -2.41 -15.07 14.27
CA TYR A 138 -1.97 -13.94 13.45
C TYR A 138 -0.53 -13.55 13.82
N GLY A 139 0.22 -13.05 12.85
CA GLY A 139 1.57 -12.55 13.02
C GLY A 139 1.93 -11.48 12.00
N ASN A 140 2.91 -10.65 12.33
CA ASN A 140 3.52 -9.70 11.41
C ASN A 140 4.54 -10.39 10.48
N VAL A 141 4.10 -11.40 9.76
CA VAL A 141 4.94 -12.34 8.99
C VAL A 141 4.90 -12.09 7.49
N GLY A 142 3.93 -11.30 7.03
CA GLY A 142 3.72 -10.97 5.63
C GLY A 142 4.71 -9.95 5.09
N LYS A 143 5.16 -10.19 3.85
CA LYS A 143 5.91 -9.23 3.04
C LYS A 143 5.21 -9.05 1.72
N SER A 144 5.03 -7.81 1.33
CA SER A 144 4.47 -7.49 0.02
C SER A 144 5.26 -6.39 -0.66
N GLN A 145 5.39 -6.51 -1.98
CA GLN A 145 5.97 -5.49 -2.83
C GLN A 145 5.12 -5.34 -4.08
N ARG A 146 4.87 -4.11 -4.50
CA ARG A 146 4.17 -3.81 -5.74
C ARG A 146 4.82 -2.65 -6.45
N THR A 147 5.19 -2.86 -7.70
CA THR A 147 5.58 -1.78 -8.62
C THR A 147 4.47 -1.57 -9.64
N ARG A 148 4.03 -0.34 -9.82
CA ARG A 148 3.03 0.03 -10.81
C ARG A 148 3.53 1.20 -11.65
N LEU A 149 3.45 1.06 -12.98
CA LEU A 149 3.61 2.15 -13.95
C LEU A 149 2.25 2.43 -14.59
N ALA A 150 1.84 3.70 -14.59
CA ALA A 150 0.64 4.15 -15.28
C ALA A 150 0.99 5.33 -16.20
N LEU A 151 0.50 5.28 -17.42
CA LEU A 151 0.72 6.29 -18.46
C LEU A 151 -0.62 6.78 -19.00
N TRP A 152 -0.77 8.08 -19.06
CA TRP A 152 -1.86 8.74 -19.76
C TRP A 152 -1.28 9.74 -20.76
N MET A 153 -1.65 9.62 -22.02
CA MET A 153 -1.13 10.43 -23.09
C MET A 153 -2.26 10.91 -24.00
N ASN A 154 -2.22 12.18 -24.40
CA ASN A 154 -2.96 12.70 -25.55
C ASN A 154 -2.01 13.36 -26.52
N TRP A 155 -2.22 13.07 -27.78
CA TRP A 155 -1.45 13.66 -28.88
C TRP A 155 -2.37 14.09 -30.02
N ASN A 156 -2.25 15.34 -30.38
CA ASN A 156 -2.98 15.97 -31.49
C ASN A 156 -1.97 16.33 -32.58
N PRO A 157 -1.60 15.39 -33.49
CA PRO A 157 -0.61 15.63 -34.54
C PRO A 157 -1.06 16.70 -35.55
N GLY A 158 -2.36 16.86 -35.72
CA GLY A 158 -2.98 17.86 -36.62
C GLY A 158 -4.28 18.40 -36.03
N SER A 159 -5.00 19.18 -36.82
CA SER A 159 -6.29 19.77 -36.44
C SER A 159 -7.44 18.76 -36.44
N THR A 160 -7.31 17.66 -37.17
CA THR A 160 -8.36 16.67 -37.42
C THR A 160 -8.17 15.36 -36.67
N THR A 161 -6.96 15.10 -36.13
CA THR A 161 -6.61 13.82 -35.50
C THR A 161 -6.31 14.00 -34.04
N ARG A 162 -6.93 13.17 -33.20
CA ARG A 162 -6.60 13.05 -31.78
C ARG A 162 -6.33 11.58 -31.41
N LEU A 163 -5.20 11.35 -30.77
CA LEU A 163 -4.79 10.06 -30.25
C LEU A 163 -4.77 10.11 -28.72
N SER A 164 -5.41 9.16 -28.06
CA SER A 164 -5.40 9.03 -26.61
C SER A 164 -4.96 7.62 -26.21
N LEU A 165 -4.03 7.54 -25.29
CA LEU A 165 -3.55 6.29 -24.71
C LEU A 165 -3.65 6.36 -23.18
N ASN A 166 -4.29 5.35 -22.60
CA ASN A 166 -4.30 5.11 -21.17
C ASN A 166 -3.85 3.66 -20.93
N THR A 167 -2.76 3.49 -20.22
CA THR A 167 -2.21 2.16 -19.95
C THR A 167 -1.64 2.08 -18.55
N SER A 168 -1.78 0.93 -17.93
CA SER A 168 -1.07 0.65 -16.70
C SER A 168 -0.58 -0.81 -16.64
N GLY A 169 0.55 -1.00 -15.96
CA GLY A 169 1.10 -2.31 -15.65
C GLY A 169 1.56 -2.34 -14.21
N SER A 170 1.39 -3.47 -13.55
CA SER A 170 1.87 -3.68 -12.20
C SER A 170 2.43 -5.09 -12.02
N TYR A 171 3.53 -5.16 -11.29
CA TYR A 171 4.10 -6.40 -10.78
C TYR A 171 3.92 -6.43 -9.26
N SER A 172 3.42 -7.53 -8.74
CA SER A 172 3.21 -7.75 -7.32
C SER A 172 3.92 -9.02 -6.87
N ASP A 173 4.53 -8.98 -5.69
CA ASP A 173 5.21 -10.11 -5.04
C ASP A 173 4.81 -10.15 -3.56
N PHE A 174 4.24 -11.27 -3.15
CA PHE A 174 3.78 -11.53 -1.79
C PHE A 174 4.56 -12.71 -1.23
N GLN A 175 5.06 -12.58 -0.01
CA GLN A 175 5.82 -13.61 0.68
C GLN A 175 5.33 -13.74 2.11
N SER A 176 5.13 -14.97 2.57
CA SER A 176 4.91 -15.29 3.97
C SER A 176 6.02 -16.23 4.43
N LYS A 177 6.73 -15.85 5.48
CA LYS A 177 7.82 -16.67 6.03
C LYS A 177 7.27 -17.90 6.75
N GLU A 178 6.18 -17.73 7.51
CA GLU A 178 5.59 -18.82 8.30
C GLU A 178 4.94 -19.88 7.41
N LEU A 179 4.32 -19.46 6.31
CA LEU A 179 3.72 -20.36 5.35
C LEU A 179 4.73 -20.91 4.32
N ASN A 180 5.99 -20.45 4.38
CA ASN A 180 7.02 -20.74 3.36
C ASN A 180 6.47 -20.59 1.93
N SER A 181 5.65 -19.58 1.72
CA SER A 181 4.95 -19.34 0.46
C SER A 181 5.36 -18.03 -0.18
N ARG A 182 5.40 -18.04 -1.51
CA ARG A 182 5.60 -16.86 -2.32
C ARG A 182 4.66 -16.89 -3.51
N ASN A 183 3.99 -15.78 -3.75
CA ASN A 183 3.13 -15.60 -4.91
C ASN A 183 3.48 -14.29 -5.60
N SER A 184 3.70 -14.33 -6.91
CA SER A 184 3.99 -13.14 -7.69
C SER A 184 3.23 -13.16 -9.01
N GLY A 185 2.91 -11.98 -9.52
CA GLY A 185 2.17 -11.87 -10.75
C GLY A 185 2.28 -10.49 -11.39
N PHE A 186 2.01 -10.47 -12.69
CA PHE A 186 1.90 -9.26 -13.49
C PHE A 186 0.45 -9.05 -13.89
N ALA A 187 -0.02 -7.80 -13.84
CA ALA A 187 -1.32 -7.38 -14.34
C ALA A 187 -1.16 -6.07 -15.11
N GLY A 188 -1.92 -5.93 -16.19
CA GLY A 188 -1.87 -4.72 -17.01
C GLY A 188 -3.13 -4.50 -17.81
N GLU A 189 -3.33 -3.26 -18.20
CA GLU A 189 -4.44 -2.80 -19.03
C GLU A 189 -3.94 -1.77 -20.05
N VAL A 190 -4.52 -1.78 -21.23
CA VAL A 190 -4.26 -0.82 -22.29
C VAL A 190 -5.59 -0.37 -22.88
N PHE A 191 -5.80 0.93 -22.90
CA PHE A 191 -6.90 1.56 -23.61
C PHE A 191 -6.35 2.61 -24.59
N ALA A 192 -6.66 2.46 -25.88
CA ALA A 192 -6.26 3.40 -26.93
C ALA A 192 -7.51 3.89 -27.68
N ASN A 193 -7.54 5.18 -27.97
CA ASN A 193 -8.60 5.80 -28.76
C ASN A 193 -8.00 6.69 -29.86
N ILE A 194 -8.57 6.59 -31.05
CA ILE A 194 -8.24 7.42 -32.18
C ILE A 194 -9.52 8.12 -32.64
N GLN A 195 -9.50 9.43 -32.66
CA GLN A 195 -10.57 10.26 -33.19
C GLN A 195 -10.07 11.01 -34.41
N GLN A 196 -10.77 10.83 -35.54
CA GLN A 196 -10.49 11.50 -36.80
C GLN A 196 -11.71 12.28 -37.23
N THR A 197 -11.57 13.59 -37.42
CA THR A 197 -12.60 14.43 -38.07
C THR A 197 -12.37 14.38 -39.58
N ILE A 198 -13.37 13.97 -40.31
CA ILE A 198 -13.35 13.97 -41.78
C ILE A 198 -13.99 15.27 -42.24
N PRO A 199 -13.31 16.08 -43.04
CA PRO A 199 -13.85 17.35 -43.54
C PRO A 199 -15.03 17.19 -44.50
#